data_8adeddd372fd1629ee9381ff9df3e6c8
#
_entry.id   8adeddd372fd1629ee9381ff9df3e6c8
#
_cell.length_a   1.000
_cell.length_b   1.000
_cell.length_c   1.000
_cell.angle_alpha   90.00
_cell.angle_beta   90.00
_cell.angle_gamma   90.00
#
_symmetry.space_group_name_H-M   'P 1'
#
loop_
_entity.id
_entity.type
_entity.pdbx_description
1 polymer ?
#
loop_
_entity_poly.entity_id
_entity_poly.type
_entity_poly.pdbx_seq_one_letter_code
_entity_poly.pdbx_strand_id
1 'polypeptide(L)' 'MVKEIFNDEMKKLNGRFNEMGIDISEQIYQATKSFIEHDQQLAEKIIERDETINNNEISLEERALNLIALQQ' A
#
# COMPACT_ATOMS: atom_id res chain seq x y z
N MET A 1 15.29 -24.80 -4.32
CA MET A 1 15.81 -23.49 -4.74
C MET A 1 14.70 -22.58 -5.25
N VAL A 2 13.96 -22.97 -6.28
CA VAL A 2 12.83 -22.15 -6.79
C VAL A 2 11.77 -21.94 -5.70
N LYS A 3 11.46 -22.97 -4.92
CA LYS A 3 10.48 -22.90 -3.82
C LYS A 3 10.94 -21.94 -2.72
N GLU A 4 12.20 -21.91 -2.40
CA GLU A 4 12.78 -21.01 -1.38
C GLU A 4 12.72 -19.56 -1.82
N ILE A 5 13.04 -19.30 -3.10
CA ILE A 5 12.95 -17.97 -3.68
C ILE A 5 11.50 -17.48 -3.66
N PHE A 6 10.56 -18.35 -4.01
CA PHE A 6 9.13 -18.04 -3.96
C PHE A 6 8.68 -17.68 -2.55
N ASN A 7 9.08 -18.48 -1.56
CA ASN A 7 8.70 -18.23 -0.16
C ASN A 7 9.26 -16.91 0.35
N ASP A 8 10.50 -16.56 -0.02
CA ASP A 8 11.11 -15.28 0.36
C ASP A 8 10.37 -14.11 -0.28
N GLU A 9 9.99 -14.23 -1.55
CA GLU A 9 9.22 -13.20 -2.24
C GLU A 9 7.82 -13.05 -1.64
N MET A 10 7.18 -14.15 -1.22
CA MET A 10 5.89 -14.09 -0.54
C MET A 10 5.99 -13.36 0.81
N LYS A 11 7.05 -13.57 1.56
CA LYS A 11 7.27 -12.85 2.82
C LYS A 11 7.41 -11.35 2.59
N LYS A 12 8.17 -10.97 1.57
CA LYS A 12 8.33 -9.55 1.20
C LYS A 12 7.00 -8.94 0.79
N LEU A 13 6.23 -9.67 0.01
CA LEU A 13 4.92 -9.24 -0.45
C LEU A 13 3.96 -9.01 0.73
N ASN A 14 3.92 -9.96 1.68
CA ASN A 14 3.11 -9.84 2.90
C ASN A 14 3.52 -8.61 3.72
N GLY A 15 4.82 -8.36 3.84
CA GLY A 15 5.33 -7.18 4.54
C GLY A 15 4.83 -5.88 3.90
N ARG A 16 4.83 -5.81 2.57
CA ARG A 16 4.33 -4.65 1.85
C ARG A 16 2.82 -4.48 1.97
N PHE A 17 2.06 -5.58 1.98
CA PHE A 17 0.62 -5.52 2.24
C PHE A 17 0.32 -4.96 3.62
N ASN A 18 1.08 -5.39 4.62
CA ASN A 18 0.91 -4.89 5.99
C ASN A 18 1.22 -3.40 6.08
N GLU A 19 2.30 -2.95 5.46
CA GLU A 19 2.66 -1.52 5.40
C GLU A 19 1.58 -0.71 4.70
N MET A 20 1.06 -1.21 3.59
CA MET A 20 -0.02 -0.56 2.85
C MET A 20 -1.29 -0.45 3.70
N GLY A 21 -1.64 -1.49 4.44
CA GLY A 21 -2.79 -1.48 5.35
C GLY A 21 -2.65 -0.41 6.42
N ILE A 22 -1.45 -0.26 6.98
CA ILE A 22 -1.15 0.79 7.96
C ILE A 22 -1.28 2.17 7.33
N ASP A 23 -0.73 2.35 6.12
CA ASP A 23 -0.79 3.63 5.41
C ASP A 23 -2.24 4.04 5.08
N ILE A 24 -3.05 3.09 4.65
CA ILE A 24 -4.48 3.33 4.36
C ILE A 24 -5.23 3.71 5.63
N SER A 25 -4.98 3.00 6.74
CA SER A 25 -5.60 3.30 8.03
C SER A 25 -5.24 4.69 8.52
N GLU A 26 -3.97 5.06 8.40
CA GLU A 26 -3.48 6.40 8.74
C GLU A 26 -4.14 7.46 7.86
N GLN A 27 -4.29 7.19 6.57
CA GLN A 27 -4.92 8.09 5.62
C GLN A 27 -6.38 8.36 5.99
N ILE A 28 -7.12 7.32 6.34
CA ILE A 28 -8.52 7.43 6.78
C ILE A 28 -8.60 8.28 8.05
N TYR A 29 -7.72 8.03 9.01
CA TYR A 29 -7.67 8.79 10.25
C TYR A 29 -7.43 10.27 9.97
N GLN A 30 -6.42 10.60 9.15
CA GLN A 30 -6.09 11.98 8.83
C GLN A 30 -7.21 12.67 8.03
N ALA A 31 -7.86 11.95 7.11
CA ALA A 31 -8.99 12.48 6.36
C ALA A 31 -10.15 12.85 7.29
N THR A 32 -10.47 11.97 8.23
CA THR A 32 -11.52 12.22 9.23
C THR A 32 -11.18 13.44 10.08
N LYS A 33 -9.93 13.51 10.53
CA LYS A 33 -9.44 14.63 11.33
C LYS A 33 -9.54 15.97 10.58
N SER A 34 -9.12 15.99 9.31
CA SER A 34 -9.19 17.21 8.48
C SER A 34 -10.62 17.68 8.29
N PHE A 35 -11.56 16.74 8.13
CA PHE A 35 -12.99 17.06 7.99
C PHE A 35 -13.55 17.66 9.28
N ILE A 36 -13.26 17.03 10.43
CA ILE A 36 -13.75 17.49 11.74
C ILE A 36 -13.19 18.86 12.09
N GLU A 37 -11.91 19.08 11.82
CA GLU A 37 -11.21 20.32 12.18
C GLU A 37 -11.30 21.41 11.09
N HIS A 38 -11.89 21.10 9.94
CA HIS A 38 -11.94 21.99 8.78
C HIS A 38 -10.54 22.48 8.35
N ASP A 39 -9.56 21.57 8.40
CA ASP A 39 -8.17 21.87 8.10
C ASP A 39 -7.87 21.64 6.62
N GLN A 40 -7.88 22.73 5.86
CA GLN A 40 -7.67 22.69 4.41
C GLN A 40 -6.25 22.28 4.04
N GLN A 41 -5.25 22.70 4.80
CA GLN A 41 -3.85 22.31 4.54
C GLN A 41 -3.63 20.82 4.73
N LEU A 42 -4.22 20.25 5.79
CA LEU A 42 -4.17 18.82 6.03
C LEU A 42 -4.89 18.04 4.92
N ALA A 43 -6.03 18.54 4.45
CA ALA A 43 -6.77 17.92 3.36
C ALA A 43 -5.94 17.87 2.07
N GLU A 44 -5.21 18.93 1.74
CA GLU A 44 -4.32 18.97 0.57
C GLU A 44 -3.20 17.92 0.68
N LYS A 45 -2.59 17.77 1.85
CA LYS A 45 -1.56 16.77 2.10
C LYS A 45 -2.11 15.35 1.95
N ILE A 46 -3.35 15.13 2.37
CA ILE A 46 -4.02 13.84 2.26
C ILE A 46 -4.23 13.47 0.80
N ILE A 47 -4.64 14.41 -0.04
CA ILE A 47 -4.82 14.20 -1.48
C ILE A 47 -3.50 13.79 -2.13
N GLU A 48 -2.40 14.47 -1.81
CA GLU A 48 -1.08 14.14 -2.33
C GLU A 48 -0.65 12.72 -1.90
N ARG A 49 -0.88 12.37 -0.66
CA ARG A 49 -0.56 11.05 -0.12
C ARG A 49 -1.38 9.94 -0.76
N ASP A 50 -2.62 10.22 -1.09
CA ASP A 50 -3.52 9.26 -1.72
C ASP A 50 -2.98 8.81 -3.09
N GLU A 51 -2.41 9.71 -3.86
CA GLU A 51 -1.75 9.37 -5.13
C GLU A 51 -0.59 8.40 -4.91
N THR A 52 0.23 8.63 -3.90
CA THR A 52 1.35 7.75 -3.56
C THR A 52 0.87 6.36 -3.15
N ILE A 53 -0.18 6.29 -2.34
CA ILE A 53 -0.78 5.02 -1.91
C ILE A 53 -1.33 4.26 -3.11
N ASN A 54 -2.02 4.93 -4.03
CA ASN A 54 -2.54 4.32 -5.25
C ASN A 54 -1.43 3.75 -6.13
N ASN A 55 -0.34 4.48 -6.30
CA ASN A 55 0.80 4.01 -7.08
C ASN A 55 1.46 2.80 -6.44
N ASN A 56 1.57 2.77 -5.11
CA ASN A 56 2.09 1.63 -4.37
C ASN A 56 1.18 0.40 -4.50
N GLU A 57 -0.13 0.61 -4.50
CA GLU A 57 -1.11 -0.45 -4.69
C GLU A 57 -0.98 -1.10 -6.07
N ILE A 58 -0.86 -0.31 -7.12
CA ILE A 58 -0.65 -0.80 -8.49
C ILE A 58 0.64 -1.60 -8.59
N SER A 59 1.73 -1.08 -8.04
CA SER A 59 3.03 -1.76 -8.02
C SER A 59 2.97 -3.09 -7.29
N LEU A 60 2.27 -3.14 -6.17
CA LEU A 60 2.10 -4.36 -5.38
C LEU A 60 1.27 -5.40 -6.12
N GLU A 61 0.21 -4.98 -6.80
CA GLU A 61 -0.63 -5.82 -7.63
C GLU A 61 0.17 -6.47 -8.76
N GLU A 62 0.97 -5.69 -9.47
CA GLU A 62 1.85 -6.18 -10.53
C GLU A 62 2.84 -7.22 -10.00
N ARG A 63 3.42 -6.96 -8.84
CA ARG A 63 4.34 -7.90 -8.19
C ARG A 63 3.67 -9.21 -7.83
N ALA A 64 2.45 -9.14 -7.30
CA ALA A 64 1.68 -10.32 -6.96
C ALA A 64 1.37 -11.17 -8.20
N LEU A 65 0.93 -10.54 -9.29
CA LEU A 65 0.65 -11.21 -10.54
C LEU A 65 1.90 -11.88 -11.14
N ASN A 66 3.03 -11.19 -11.11
CA ASN A 66 4.29 -11.74 -11.59
C ASN A 66 4.74 -12.94 -10.77
N LEU A 67 4.55 -12.89 -9.46
CA LEU A 67 4.91 -13.98 -8.56
C LEU A 67 4.05 -15.22 -8.82
N ILE A 68 2.76 -15.03 -9.05
CA ILE A 68 1.83 -16.11 -9.40
C ILE A 68 2.26 -16.74 -10.74
N ALA A 69 2.62 -15.93 -11.73
CA ALA A 69 3.09 -16.41 -13.03
C ALA A 69 4.34 -17.30 -12.92
N LEU A 70 5.24 -16.99 -11.99
CA LEU A 70 6.44 -17.79 -11.76
C LEU A 70 6.15 -19.20 -11.23
N GLN A 71 5.01 -19.39 -10.59
CA GLN A 71 4.58 -20.70 -10.08
C GLN A 71 4.05 -21.62 -11.15
N GLN A 72 3.62 -21.10 -12.26
CA GLN A 72 3.08 -21.87 -13.38
C GLN A 72 4.17 -22.21 -14.41
#